data_5ad8321a4712865b45a75ea13d4f9e1a
#
_entry.id   5ad8321a4712865b45a75ea13d4f9e1a
#
_cell.length_a   1.000
_cell.length_b   1.000
_cell.length_c   1.000
_cell.angle_alpha   90.00
_cell.angle_beta   90.00
_cell.angle_gamma   90.00
#
_symmetry.space_group_name_H-M   'P 1'
#
loop_
_entity.id
_entity.type
_entity.pdbx_description
1 polymer ?
#
loop_
_entity_poly.entity_id
_entity_poly.type
_entity_poly.pdbx_seq_one_letter_code
_entity_poly.pdbx_strand_id
1 'polypeptide(L)'
;DCAWRKVLAPDGSEGWVKADPAKLEFNLGCSQVPLGSYRPVNGTILDDQRGDTADFLGELEVENGTADDGLVVITQIDGSAVIAFYVRAESSFTLTGIPDGDYWVYIASGQGWDETTHQMASVVDYERFEDTFPFETDASSYTIWSITLHPVPEGQADTEPVDPADFPKLGGI
;
A
#
# COMPACT_ATOMS: atom_id res chain seq x y z
N ASP A 1 -23.13 -5.41 19.70
CA ASP A 1 -24.35 -5.74 18.91
C ASP A 1 -24.20 -5.23 17.49
N CYS A 2 -23.75 -6.11 16.57
CA CYS A 2 -23.65 -5.79 15.14
C CYS A 2 -25.03 -5.96 14.46
N ALA A 3 -25.98 -5.11 14.79
CA ALA A 3 -27.36 -5.31 14.36
C ALA A 3 -27.64 -4.94 12.88
N TRP A 4 -26.89 -4.00 12.31
CA TRP A 4 -27.09 -3.53 10.93
C TRP A 4 -25.76 -3.26 10.22
N ARG A 5 -25.65 -3.61 8.94
CA ARG A 5 -24.49 -3.32 8.09
C ARG A 5 -24.93 -2.67 6.79
N LYS A 6 -24.20 -1.62 6.38
CA LYS A 6 -24.33 -1.04 5.05
C LYS A 6 -23.65 -1.96 4.05
N VAL A 7 -24.33 -2.29 2.98
CA VAL A 7 -23.81 -3.12 1.89
C VAL A 7 -24.00 -2.39 0.57
N LEU A 8 -23.02 -2.57 -0.32
CA LEU A 8 -23.11 -2.13 -1.71
C LEU A 8 -23.46 -3.36 -2.56
N ALA A 9 -24.56 -3.28 -3.29
CA ALA A 9 -24.95 -4.34 -4.20
C ALA A 9 -24.13 -4.27 -5.52
N PRO A 10 -24.04 -5.37 -6.29
CA PRO A 10 -23.30 -5.40 -7.55
C PRO A 10 -23.78 -4.40 -8.61
N ASP A 11 -25.01 -3.90 -8.46
CA ASP A 11 -25.61 -2.87 -9.33
C ASP A 11 -25.27 -1.43 -8.88
N GLY A 12 -24.45 -1.26 -7.83
CA GLY A 12 -24.07 0.03 -7.28
C GLY A 12 -25.07 0.62 -6.30
N SER A 13 -26.18 -0.07 -5.99
CA SER A 13 -27.14 0.40 -4.98
C SER A 13 -26.60 0.15 -3.56
N GLU A 14 -26.83 1.11 -2.67
CA GLU A 14 -26.48 1.00 -1.26
C GLU A 14 -27.70 0.54 -0.43
N GLY A 15 -27.47 -0.35 0.51
CA GLY A 15 -28.50 -0.84 1.41
C GLY A 15 -27.98 -1.18 2.79
N TRP A 16 -28.92 -1.39 3.72
CA TRP A 16 -28.60 -1.88 5.07
C TRP A 16 -29.14 -3.29 5.24
N VAL A 17 -28.30 -4.22 5.67
CA VAL A 17 -28.72 -5.57 6.02
C VAL A 17 -28.61 -5.79 7.52
N LYS A 18 -29.63 -6.43 8.09
CA LYS A 18 -29.58 -6.87 9.48
C LYS A 18 -28.77 -8.15 9.57
N ALA A 19 -27.63 -8.09 10.26
CA ALA A 19 -26.86 -9.29 10.56
C ALA A 19 -27.60 -10.12 11.60
N ASP A 20 -28.14 -11.28 11.20
CA ASP A 20 -28.63 -12.29 12.12
C ASP A 20 -27.45 -13.25 12.40
N PRO A 21 -26.86 -13.21 13.61
CA PRO A 21 -25.70 -14.05 13.92
C PRO A 21 -26.00 -15.56 13.83
N ALA A 22 -27.26 -15.95 13.79
CA ALA A 22 -27.66 -17.35 13.70
C ALA A 22 -27.79 -17.88 12.25
N LYS A 23 -27.72 -17.02 11.23
CA LYS A 23 -27.96 -17.39 9.83
C LYS A 23 -26.85 -17.04 8.84
N LEU A 24 -25.82 -16.33 9.26
CA LEU A 24 -24.67 -16.00 8.43
C LEU A 24 -23.55 -17.00 8.74
N GLU A 25 -23.49 -18.08 7.98
CA GLU A 25 -22.32 -19.00 7.91
C GLU A 25 -21.11 -18.34 7.20
N PHE A 26 -21.06 -17.03 7.17
CA PHE A 26 -19.83 -16.33 6.85
C PHE A 26 -19.10 -16.10 8.16
N ASN A 27 -18.00 -16.78 8.31
CA ASN A 27 -17.03 -16.63 9.41
C ASN A 27 -16.31 -15.26 9.27
N LEU A 28 -17.09 -14.22 9.04
CA LEU A 28 -16.71 -12.85 9.31
C LEU A 28 -16.94 -12.69 10.82
N GLY A 29 -15.97 -13.13 11.60
CA GLY A 29 -15.83 -12.55 12.92
C GLY A 29 -16.07 -11.06 12.78
N CYS A 30 -16.61 -10.40 13.81
CA CYS A 30 -16.55 -8.95 13.89
C CYS A 30 -15.07 -8.56 13.97
N SER A 31 -14.35 -8.84 12.89
CA SER A 31 -13.00 -8.40 12.65
C SER A 31 -13.14 -6.90 12.60
N GLN A 32 -12.43 -6.24 13.44
CA GLN A 32 -12.47 -4.80 13.68
C GLN A 32 -11.95 -4.05 12.45
N VAL A 33 -12.66 -4.20 11.32
CA VAL A 33 -12.47 -3.27 10.21
C VAL A 33 -13.11 -1.97 10.67
N PRO A 34 -12.37 -0.90 10.91
CA PRO A 34 -12.92 0.38 11.32
C PRO A 34 -14.01 0.79 10.33
N LEU A 35 -15.09 1.40 10.87
CA LEU A 35 -16.13 1.99 10.03
C LEU A 35 -15.47 3.09 9.17
N GLY A 36 -15.45 2.88 7.85
CA GLY A 36 -14.78 3.77 6.88
C GLY A 36 -13.59 3.14 6.18
N SER A 37 -13.12 1.97 6.60
CA SER A 37 -12.06 1.27 5.89
C SER A 37 -12.61 0.41 4.75
N TYR A 38 -11.87 0.35 3.66
CA TYR A 38 -12.16 -0.51 2.51
C TYR A 38 -10.87 -1.16 2.01
N ARG A 39 -10.97 -2.15 1.16
CA ARG A 39 -9.81 -2.76 0.50
C ARG A 39 -9.60 -2.12 -0.87
N PRO A 40 -8.60 -1.25 -1.05
CA PRO A 40 -8.33 -0.60 -2.33
C PRO A 40 -8.13 -1.60 -3.48
N VAL A 41 -8.35 -1.17 -4.70
CA VAL A 41 -7.97 -1.95 -5.89
C VAL A 41 -6.44 -2.05 -5.94
N ASN A 42 -5.92 -3.16 -6.48
CA ASN A 42 -4.47 -3.31 -6.68
C ASN A 42 -3.92 -2.15 -7.51
N GLY A 43 -2.82 -1.53 -7.05
CA GLY A 43 -2.22 -0.38 -7.69
C GLY A 43 -2.89 0.96 -7.42
N THR A 44 -3.87 1.04 -6.49
CA THR A 44 -4.45 2.33 -6.10
C THR A 44 -3.38 3.24 -5.51
N ILE A 45 -3.22 4.42 -6.10
CA ILE A 45 -2.39 5.48 -5.54
C ILE A 45 -3.17 6.13 -4.39
N LEU A 46 -2.56 6.19 -3.22
CA LEU A 46 -3.17 6.67 -1.98
C LEU A 46 -2.67 8.06 -1.58
N ASP A 47 -1.47 8.42 -2.01
CA ASP A 47 -0.88 9.75 -1.87
C ASP A 47 0.07 9.97 -3.06
N ASP A 48 0.05 11.15 -3.69
CA ASP A 48 0.93 11.47 -4.80
C ASP A 48 1.39 12.93 -4.72
N GLN A 49 2.65 13.11 -4.37
CA GLN A 49 3.30 14.41 -4.22
C GLN A 49 4.37 14.66 -5.31
N ARG A 50 4.42 13.82 -6.35
CA ARG A 50 5.44 13.91 -7.41
C ARG A 50 5.32 15.15 -8.30
N GLY A 51 4.15 15.75 -8.36
CA GLY A 51 3.85 16.85 -9.28
C GLY A 51 3.64 16.38 -10.72
N ASP A 52 4.12 17.15 -11.71
CA ASP A 52 4.04 16.75 -13.12
C ASP A 52 5.07 15.63 -13.39
N THR A 53 4.59 14.48 -13.81
CA THR A 53 5.41 13.27 -14.03
C THR A 53 5.70 12.98 -15.49
N ALA A 54 5.34 13.88 -16.41
CA ALA A 54 5.43 13.64 -17.85
C ALA A 54 6.86 13.37 -18.35
N ASP A 55 7.86 13.90 -17.66
CA ASP A 55 9.27 13.76 -18.03
C ASP A 55 10.00 12.70 -17.18
N PHE A 56 9.32 12.06 -16.23
CA PHE A 56 9.94 11.06 -15.33
C PHE A 56 9.69 9.64 -15.84
N LEU A 57 10.76 8.86 -15.96
CA LEU A 57 10.71 7.52 -16.53
C LEU A 57 11.02 6.40 -15.52
N GLY A 58 11.46 6.73 -14.31
CA GLY A 58 11.77 5.74 -13.28
C GLY A 58 10.59 4.81 -12.98
N GLU A 59 10.87 3.51 -12.81
CA GLU A 59 9.86 2.49 -12.54
C GLU A 59 10.22 1.66 -11.31
N LEU A 60 9.21 1.33 -10.50
CA LEU A 60 9.32 0.38 -9.40
C LEU A 60 8.30 -0.74 -9.59
N GLU A 61 8.80 -1.95 -9.86
CA GLU A 61 8.01 -3.16 -9.89
C GLU A 61 7.92 -3.76 -8.49
N VAL A 62 6.71 -4.02 -8.02
CA VAL A 62 6.47 -4.63 -6.71
C VAL A 62 5.69 -5.92 -6.88
N GLU A 63 6.25 -7.03 -6.39
CA GLU A 63 5.58 -8.31 -6.29
C GLU A 63 5.23 -8.60 -4.83
N ASN A 64 3.94 -8.70 -4.53
CA ASN A 64 3.45 -9.11 -3.22
C ASN A 64 3.04 -10.58 -3.22
N GLY A 65 3.96 -11.45 -2.85
CA GLY A 65 3.72 -12.89 -2.70
C GLY A 65 3.23 -13.29 -1.30
N THR A 66 2.85 -12.32 -0.45
CA THR A 66 2.36 -12.58 0.91
C THR A 66 0.84 -12.75 0.94
N ALA A 67 0.31 -13.24 2.07
CA ALA A 67 -1.13 -13.35 2.32
C ALA A 67 -1.77 -12.02 2.78
N ASP A 68 -0.96 -11.02 3.12
CA ASP A 68 -1.41 -9.70 3.54
C ASP A 68 -1.23 -8.68 2.41
N ASP A 69 -2.07 -7.65 2.41
CA ASP A 69 -1.91 -6.53 1.47
C ASP A 69 -0.72 -5.66 1.90
N GLY A 70 -0.07 -5.00 0.94
CA GLY A 70 1.05 -4.09 1.17
C GLY A 70 0.67 -2.64 0.88
N LEU A 71 1.04 -1.73 1.78
CA LEU A 71 1.17 -0.32 1.52
C LEU A 71 2.63 -0.02 1.27
N VAL A 72 2.96 0.45 0.07
CA VAL A 72 4.33 0.85 -0.28
C VAL A 72 4.40 2.37 -0.30
N VAL A 73 5.37 2.93 0.41
CA VAL A 73 5.61 4.38 0.49
C VAL A 73 7.03 4.69 0.06
N ILE A 74 7.17 5.54 -0.95
CA ILE A 74 8.44 6.09 -1.38
C ILE A 74 8.60 7.46 -0.75
N THR A 75 9.74 7.72 -0.11
CA THR A 75 10.05 9.01 0.51
C THR A 75 11.36 9.59 -0.03
N GLN A 76 11.49 10.89 0.07
CA GLN A 76 12.80 11.56 -0.03
C GLN A 76 13.72 11.10 1.11
N ILE A 77 15.00 11.42 1.00
CA ILE A 77 15.99 11.12 2.04
C ILE A 77 15.67 11.81 3.38
N ASP A 78 14.98 12.95 3.34
CA ASP A 78 14.54 13.68 4.55
C ASP A 78 13.28 13.10 5.20
N GLY A 79 12.70 12.01 4.62
CA GLY A 79 11.52 11.33 5.12
C GLY A 79 10.19 11.88 4.62
N SER A 80 10.19 12.94 3.77
CA SER A 80 8.96 13.43 3.17
C SER A 80 8.39 12.43 2.16
N ALA A 81 7.10 12.10 2.28
CA ALA A 81 6.43 11.18 1.35
C ALA A 81 6.38 11.78 -0.06
N VAL A 82 6.71 10.97 -1.05
CA VAL A 82 6.67 11.29 -2.48
C VAL A 82 5.46 10.64 -3.13
N ILE A 83 5.25 9.36 -2.85
CA ILE A 83 4.11 8.61 -3.35
C ILE A 83 3.83 7.41 -2.46
N ALA A 84 2.56 7.08 -2.31
CA ALA A 84 2.10 5.88 -1.62
C ALA A 84 1.08 5.13 -2.47
N PHE A 85 1.18 3.80 -2.52
CA PHE A 85 0.29 2.97 -3.30
C PHE A 85 0.04 1.61 -2.63
N TYR A 86 -1.08 1.00 -3.01
CA TYR A 86 -1.57 -0.25 -2.43
C TYR A 86 -1.31 -1.43 -3.35
N VAL A 87 -0.69 -2.48 -2.83
CA VAL A 87 -0.45 -3.74 -3.54
C VAL A 87 -1.16 -4.88 -2.80
N ARG A 88 -2.17 -5.48 -3.44
CA ARG A 88 -2.90 -6.58 -2.82
C ARG A 88 -2.04 -7.82 -2.60
N ALA A 89 -2.43 -8.63 -1.63
CA ALA A 89 -1.91 -9.97 -1.44
C ALA A 89 -1.88 -10.76 -2.76
N GLU A 90 -0.82 -11.53 -2.98
CA GLU A 90 -0.63 -12.40 -4.15
C GLU A 90 -0.78 -11.65 -5.51
N SER A 91 -0.38 -10.38 -5.55
CA SER A 91 -0.50 -9.52 -6.73
C SER A 91 0.78 -8.74 -6.98
N SER A 92 0.92 -8.23 -8.20
CA SER A 92 2.02 -7.34 -8.58
C SER A 92 1.49 -6.01 -9.07
N PHE A 93 2.30 -4.96 -8.93
CA PHE A 93 2.02 -3.64 -9.48
C PHE A 93 3.33 -2.96 -9.90
N THR A 94 3.30 -2.24 -11.03
CA THR A 94 4.41 -1.41 -11.50
C THR A 94 4.02 0.05 -11.36
N LEU A 95 4.71 0.78 -10.50
CA LEU A 95 4.65 2.23 -10.41
C LEU A 95 5.57 2.83 -11.47
N THR A 96 5.06 3.76 -12.27
CA THR A 96 5.84 4.50 -13.28
C THR A 96 5.89 5.98 -12.95
N GLY A 97 6.80 6.71 -13.60
CA GLY A 97 6.91 8.15 -13.44
C GLY A 97 7.54 8.57 -12.12
N ILE A 98 8.54 7.82 -11.64
CA ILE A 98 9.33 8.18 -10.47
C ILE A 98 10.40 9.18 -10.91
N PRO A 99 10.50 10.37 -10.27
CA PRO A 99 11.53 11.36 -10.57
C PRO A 99 12.93 10.83 -10.29
N ASP A 100 13.93 11.41 -10.97
CA ASP A 100 15.34 11.16 -10.63
C ASP A 100 15.63 11.59 -9.20
N GLY A 101 16.41 10.79 -8.48
CA GLY A 101 16.78 11.02 -7.08
C GLY A 101 17.02 9.76 -6.30
N ASP A 102 17.42 9.91 -5.04
CA ASP A 102 17.57 8.80 -4.09
C ASP A 102 16.38 8.76 -3.15
N TYR A 103 15.82 7.56 -2.96
CA TYR A 103 14.60 7.38 -2.18
C TYR A 103 14.72 6.25 -1.17
N TRP A 104 14.02 6.41 -0.05
CA TRP A 104 13.68 5.28 0.82
C TRP A 104 12.38 4.63 0.37
N VAL A 105 12.30 3.32 0.54
CA VAL A 105 11.07 2.54 0.31
C VAL A 105 10.65 1.90 1.62
N TYR A 106 9.46 2.26 2.08
CA TYR A 106 8.81 1.73 3.28
C TYR A 106 7.66 0.81 2.89
N ILE A 107 7.39 -0.17 3.74
CA ILE A 107 6.33 -1.13 3.56
C ILE A 107 5.55 -1.25 4.86
N ALA A 108 4.21 -1.20 4.78
CA ALA A 108 3.36 -1.67 5.85
C ALA A 108 2.55 -2.85 5.34
N SER A 109 2.63 -3.97 6.02
CA SER A 109 1.87 -5.18 5.72
C SER A 109 0.62 -5.24 6.56
N GLY A 110 -0.53 -5.60 5.97
CA GLY A 110 -1.80 -5.66 6.71
C GLY A 110 -3.01 -5.74 5.80
N GLN A 111 -4.14 -5.18 6.22
CA GLN A 111 -5.38 -5.24 5.44
C GLN A 111 -6.18 -3.94 5.52
N GLY A 112 -6.78 -3.59 4.38
CA GLY A 112 -7.69 -2.47 4.25
C GLY A 112 -7.01 -1.10 4.39
N TRP A 113 -7.73 -0.08 4.01
CA TRP A 113 -7.32 1.33 4.06
C TRP A 113 -8.37 2.15 4.78
N ASP A 114 -7.98 3.01 5.69
CA ASP A 114 -8.83 3.98 6.37
C ASP A 114 -8.53 5.38 5.83
N GLU A 115 -9.44 5.90 5.03
CA GLU A 115 -9.31 7.24 4.44
C GLU A 115 -9.36 8.38 5.46
N THR A 116 -9.89 8.12 6.65
CA THR A 116 -9.99 9.16 7.68
C THR A 116 -8.64 9.39 8.37
N THR A 117 -7.89 8.31 8.56
CA THR A 117 -6.58 8.34 9.22
C THR A 117 -5.42 8.31 8.25
N HIS A 118 -5.68 8.06 6.95
CA HIS A 118 -4.69 7.83 5.89
C HIS A 118 -3.66 6.75 6.26
N GLN A 119 -4.18 5.63 6.80
CA GLN A 119 -3.38 4.49 7.24
C GLN A 119 -4.04 3.17 6.84
N MET A 120 -3.27 2.10 6.87
CA MET A 120 -3.87 0.77 6.80
C MET A 120 -4.77 0.53 8.02
N ALA A 121 -5.94 -0.07 7.77
CA ALA A 121 -6.95 -0.30 8.81
C ALA A 121 -6.52 -1.34 9.84
N SER A 122 -5.68 -2.29 9.43
CA SER A 122 -5.07 -3.30 10.29
C SER A 122 -3.64 -3.54 9.80
N VAL A 123 -2.67 -3.30 10.64
CA VAL A 123 -1.25 -3.50 10.32
C VAL A 123 -0.70 -4.69 11.09
N VAL A 124 0.08 -5.51 10.39
CA VAL A 124 0.82 -6.64 10.95
C VAL A 124 2.27 -6.23 11.20
N ASP A 125 2.87 -5.50 10.25
CA ASP A 125 4.29 -5.12 10.31
C ASP A 125 4.57 -3.82 9.56
N TYR A 126 5.64 -3.12 9.98
CA TYR A 126 6.21 -1.95 9.33
C TYR A 126 7.69 -2.19 9.10
N GLU A 127 8.13 -2.05 7.85
CA GLU A 127 9.51 -2.26 7.43
C GLU A 127 9.98 -1.13 6.51
N ARG A 128 11.30 -1.01 6.40
CA ARG A 128 11.99 -0.18 5.42
C ARG A 128 13.11 -1.00 4.79
N PHE A 129 13.37 -0.83 3.51
CA PHE A 129 14.60 -1.36 2.91
C PHE A 129 15.81 -0.66 3.52
N GLU A 130 16.89 -1.43 3.79
CA GLU A 130 18.11 -0.91 4.40
C GLU A 130 18.89 0.03 3.46
N ASP A 131 18.77 -0.19 2.14
CA ASP A 131 19.40 0.62 1.11
C ASP A 131 18.43 1.60 0.47
N THR A 132 18.96 2.70 -0.05
CA THR A 132 18.20 3.65 -0.88
C THR A 132 18.09 3.16 -2.32
N PHE A 133 17.05 3.63 -3.00
CA PHE A 133 16.74 3.33 -4.38
C PHE A 133 17.04 4.56 -5.25
N PRO A 134 18.21 4.61 -5.92
CA PRO A 134 18.52 5.67 -6.86
C PRO A 134 17.73 5.49 -8.17
N PHE A 135 17.08 6.55 -8.63
CA PHE A 135 16.46 6.63 -9.95
C PHE A 135 17.18 7.66 -10.78
N GLU A 136 17.60 7.26 -11.97
CA GLU A 136 18.34 8.11 -12.92
C GLU A 136 17.77 7.89 -14.33
N THR A 137 17.58 8.99 -15.05
CA THR A 137 17.15 9.00 -16.45
C THR A 137 18.21 9.70 -17.30
N ASP A 138 18.66 9.07 -18.37
CA ASP A 138 19.54 9.67 -19.34
C ASP A 138 18.93 9.65 -20.77
N ALA A 139 19.66 10.09 -21.77
CA ALA A 139 19.17 10.16 -23.15
C ALA A 139 18.82 8.80 -23.79
N SER A 140 19.21 7.68 -23.17
CA SER A 140 19.12 6.32 -23.73
C SER A 140 18.53 5.28 -22.77
N SER A 141 18.47 5.56 -21.46
CA SER A 141 18.07 4.61 -20.43
C SER A 141 17.43 5.30 -19.23
N TYR A 142 16.73 4.53 -18.45
CA TYR A 142 16.17 4.93 -17.15
C TYR A 142 16.20 3.75 -16.17
N THR A 143 16.08 4.05 -14.90
CA THR A 143 16.16 3.04 -13.83
C THR A 143 14.83 2.31 -13.65
N ILE A 144 14.91 0.99 -13.58
CA ILE A 144 13.82 0.11 -13.15
C ILE A 144 14.31 -0.69 -11.95
N TRP A 145 13.60 -0.59 -10.83
CA TRP A 145 13.79 -1.45 -9.67
C TRP A 145 12.68 -2.50 -9.60
N SER A 146 13.04 -3.70 -9.15
CA SER A 146 12.09 -4.77 -8.87
C SER A 146 12.28 -5.25 -7.44
N ILE A 147 11.22 -5.24 -6.63
CA ILE A 147 11.22 -5.67 -5.25
C ILE A 147 10.14 -6.71 -5.00
N THR A 148 10.37 -7.57 -4.01
CA THR A 148 9.36 -8.52 -3.50
C THR A 148 9.05 -8.21 -2.04
N LEU A 149 7.78 -8.29 -1.64
CA LEU A 149 7.35 -8.08 -0.26
C LEU A 149 7.40 -9.37 0.57
N HIS A 150 7.97 -10.44 0.03
CA HIS A 150 8.17 -11.71 0.72
C HIS A 150 9.64 -12.13 0.64
N PRO A 151 10.17 -12.82 1.64
CA PRO A 151 11.55 -13.30 1.61
C PRO A 151 11.80 -14.22 0.41
N VAL A 152 12.81 -13.92 -0.38
CA VAL A 152 13.28 -14.79 -1.47
C VAL A 152 14.66 -15.34 -1.14
N PRO A 153 14.94 -16.64 -1.40
CA PRO A 153 16.18 -17.31 -0.98
C PRO A 153 17.48 -16.68 -1.49
N GLU A 154 17.42 -15.85 -2.52
CA GLU A 154 18.56 -15.17 -3.14
C GLU A 154 18.31 -13.65 -3.27
N GLY A 155 17.40 -13.10 -2.46
CA GLY A 155 17.14 -11.65 -2.42
C GLY A 155 18.41 -10.89 -2.02
N GLN A 156 18.65 -9.74 -2.67
CA GLN A 156 19.82 -8.90 -2.42
C GLN A 156 19.48 -7.66 -1.59
N ALA A 157 18.21 -7.48 -1.24
CA ALA A 157 17.74 -6.35 -0.46
C ALA A 157 17.22 -6.83 0.90
N ASP A 158 17.81 -6.33 1.96
CA ASP A 158 17.36 -6.58 3.34
C ASP A 158 16.40 -5.46 3.77
N THR A 159 15.50 -5.80 4.69
CA THR A 159 14.60 -4.84 5.34
C THR A 159 14.89 -4.76 6.83
N GLU A 160 14.63 -3.61 7.42
CA GLU A 160 14.66 -3.40 8.85
C GLU A 160 13.27 -3.02 9.38
N PRO A 161 12.90 -3.47 10.60
CA PRO A 161 11.64 -3.08 11.20
C PRO A 161 11.63 -1.59 11.55
N VAL A 162 10.47 -0.95 11.37
CA VAL A 162 10.25 0.48 11.64
C VAL A 162 9.24 0.63 12.77
N ASP A 163 9.52 1.54 13.73
CA ASP A 163 8.51 1.91 14.73
C ASP A 163 7.30 2.54 14.02
N PRO A 164 6.06 2.16 14.36
CA PRO A 164 4.86 2.76 13.79
C PRO A 164 4.82 4.29 13.86
N ALA A 165 5.46 4.90 14.86
CA ALA A 165 5.54 6.35 15.02
C ALA A 165 6.47 7.02 14.00
N ASP A 166 7.45 6.27 13.48
CA ASP A 166 8.46 6.71 12.52
C ASP A 166 8.08 6.35 11.06
N PHE A 167 6.99 5.60 10.87
CA PHE A 167 6.48 5.31 9.52
C PHE A 167 5.99 6.60 8.85
N PRO A 168 6.25 6.79 7.53
CA PRO A 168 5.92 8.02 6.83
C PRO A 168 4.42 8.37 6.94
N LYS A 169 4.13 9.63 7.23
CA LYS A 169 2.75 10.14 7.31
C LYS A 169 2.29 10.58 5.93
N LEU A 170 1.13 10.10 5.53
CA LEU A 170 0.52 10.42 4.25
C LEU A 170 -0.42 11.61 4.40
N GLY A 171 -0.35 12.54 3.43
CA GLY A 171 -1.19 13.75 3.41
C GLY A 171 -2.59 13.53 2.83
N GLY A 172 -2.78 12.44 2.09
CA GLY A 172 -3.97 12.20 1.26
C GLY A 172 -4.00 13.06 -0.02
N ILE A 173 -4.76 12.60 -1.00
CA ILE A 173 -4.98 13.29 -2.29
C ILE A 173 -6.16 14.24 -2.16
#